data_b934f2caccdda306824e81e19e6633ae
#
_entry.id   b934f2caccdda306824e81e19e6633ae
#
_cell.length_a   1.000
_cell.length_b   1.000
_cell.length_c   1.000
_cell.angle_alpha   90.00
_cell.angle_beta   90.00
_cell.angle_gamma   90.00
#
_symmetry.space_group_name_H-M   'P 1'
#
loop_
_entity.id
_entity.type
_entity.pdbx_description
1 polymer ?
#
loop_
_entity_poly.entity_id
_entity_poly.type
_entity_poly.pdbx_seq_one_letter_code
_entity_poly.pdbx_strand_id
1 'polypeptide(L)'
;MGRFRQARGGQAMLETVLAVLFITLMFFALFELSRKVTARILADHAAARAARAKAVGFNDFMCLKSARVALIPVSGRRLWPQEDGWNEVSRVPIYLSAETEGQARAILEYEWWNSTDISVYSGSGLGATAECDVSLRTDDYRVEGRAAVESHFPLYMFDQGL
;
A
#
# COMPACT_ATOMS: atom_id res chain seq x y z
N MET A 1 -36.67 -56.05 0.86
CA MET A 1 -35.26 -55.63 1.13
C MET A 1 -34.78 -54.43 0.31
N GLY A 2 -35.60 -53.44 -0.02
CA GLY A 2 -35.27 -52.31 -0.95
C GLY A 2 -35.21 -50.91 -0.37
N ARG A 3 -35.55 -50.69 0.92
CA ARG A 3 -35.69 -49.31 1.49
C ARG A 3 -34.40 -48.70 2.08
N PHE A 4 -33.35 -49.46 2.37
CA PHE A 4 -32.14 -48.96 2.97
C PHE A 4 -31.13 -48.35 1.99
N ARG A 5 -31.28 -48.54 0.69
CA ARG A 5 -30.35 -47.97 -0.31
C ARG A 5 -30.61 -46.50 -0.64
N GLN A 6 -31.87 -46.03 -0.52
CA GLN A 6 -32.22 -44.64 -0.82
C GLN A 6 -31.73 -43.63 0.25
N ALA A 7 -31.67 -44.04 1.51
CA ALA A 7 -31.18 -43.19 2.60
C ALA A 7 -29.68 -42.83 2.47
N ARG A 8 -28.87 -43.75 1.93
CA ARG A 8 -27.42 -43.51 1.75
C ARG A 8 -27.10 -42.51 0.64
N GLY A 9 -27.91 -42.40 -0.40
CA GLY A 9 -27.75 -41.43 -1.48
C GLY A 9 -27.97 -39.99 -1.01
N GLY A 10 -28.94 -39.74 -0.17
CA GLY A 10 -29.22 -38.41 0.38
C GLY A 10 -28.14 -37.92 1.35
N GLN A 11 -27.58 -38.81 2.16
CA GLN A 11 -26.51 -38.47 3.08
C GLN A 11 -25.21 -38.11 2.35
N ALA A 12 -24.83 -38.85 1.31
CA ALA A 12 -23.68 -38.55 0.48
C ALA A 12 -23.79 -37.19 -0.24
N MET A 13 -25.01 -36.83 -0.69
CA MET A 13 -25.27 -35.52 -1.30
C MET A 13 -25.08 -34.38 -0.29
N LEU A 14 -25.59 -34.52 0.92
CA LEU A 14 -25.46 -33.54 1.99
C LEU A 14 -23.97 -33.33 2.38
N GLU A 15 -23.25 -34.43 2.51
CA GLU A 15 -21.81 -34.39 2.82
C GLU A 15 -21.00 -33.67 1.73
N THR A 16 -21.29 -33.94 0.46
CA THR A 16 -20.64 -33.25 -0.67
C THR A 16 -20.92 -31.75 -0.67
N VAL A 17 -22.17 -31.33 -0.43
CA VAL A 17 -22.58 -29.93 -0.36
C VAL A 17 -21.86 -29.24 0.80
N LEU A 18 -21.78 -29.85 1.98
CA LEU A 18 -21.07 -29.30 3.13
C LEU A 18 -19.57 -29.20 2.86
N ALA A 19 -18.98 -30.21 2.24
CA ALA A 19 -17.55 -30.19 1.88
C ALA A 19 -17.22 -29.04 0.90
N VAL A 20 -18.03 -28.86 -0.15
CA VAL A 20 -17.87 -27.77 -1.13
C VAL A 20 -18.02 -26.41 -0.45
N LEU A 21 -19.02 -26.25 0.41
CA LEU A 21 -19.25 -25.02 1.15
C LEU A 21 -18.05 -24.68 2.05
N PHE A 22 -17.53 -25.67 2.77
CA PHE A 22 -16.37 -25.49 3.64
C PHE A 22 -15.10 -25.10 2.86
N ILE A 23 -14.84 -25.78 1.72
CA ILE A 23 -13.72 -25.48 0.83
C ILE A 23 -13.83 -24.04 0.30
N THR A 24 -15.03 -23.65 -0.11
CA THR A 24 -15.30 -22.29 -0.62
C THR A 24 -15.05 -21.23 0.44
N LEU A 25 -15.50 -21.44 1.67
CA LEU A 25 -15.25 -20.54 2.79
C LEU A 25 -13.75 -20.45 3.11
N MET A 26 -13.03 -21.58 3.13
CA MET A 26 -11.56 -21.57 3.31
C MET A 26 -10.86 -20.78 2.21
N PHE A 27 -11.30 -20.94 0.95
CA PHE A 27 -10.70 -20.19 -0.16
C PHE A 27 -10.89 -18.68 0.00
N PHE A 28 -12.08 -18.22 0.36
CA PHE A 28 -12.32 -16.80 0.63
C PHE A 28 -11.51 -16.27 1.82
N ALA A 29 -11.38 -17.05 2.89
CA ALA A 29 -10.56 -16.67 4.04
C ALA A 29 -9.09 -16.52 3.68
N LEU A 30 -8.53 -17.44 2.88
CA LEU A 30 -7.16 -17.37 2.39
C LEU A 30 -6.95 -16.18 1.44
N PHE A 31 -7.93 -15.89 0.60
CA PHE A 31 -7.88 -14.73 -0.31
C PHE A 31 -7.83 -13.41 0.47
N GLU A 32 -8.69 -13.24 1.49
CA GLU A 32 -8.70 -12.06 2.35
C GLU A 32 -7.39 -11.91 3.14
N LEU A 33 -6.84 -13.02 3.65
CA LEU A 33 -5.57 -13.01 4.33
C LEU A 33 -4.44 -12.57 3.38
N SER A 34 -4.41 -13.10 2.18
CA SER A 34 -3.41 -12.75 1.15
C SER A 34 -3.46 -11.25 0.82
N ARG A 35 -4.64 -10.66 0.66
CA ARG A 35 -4.80 -9.21 0.43
C ARG A 35 -4.18 -8.38 1.56
N LYS A 36 -4.47 -8.72 2.81
CA LYS A 36 -3.93 -8.00 3.98
C LYS A 36 -2.41 -8.12 4.09
N VAL A 37 -1.87 -9.30 3.87
CA VAL A 37 -0.41 -9.53 3.89
C VAL A 37 0.28 -8.72 2.78
N THR A 38 -0.26 -8.73 1.57
CA THR A 38 0.26 -7.94 0.45
C THR A 38 0.23 -6.45 0.76
N ALA A 39 -0.88 -5.94 1.31
CA ALA A 39 -1.01 -4.54 1.69
C ALA A 39 0.04 -4.14 2.75
N ARG A 40 0.31 -5.00 3.72
CA ARG A 40 1.34 -4.76 4.73
C ARG A 40 2.74 -4.69 4.13
N ILE A 41 3.10 -5.65 3.28
CA ILE A 41 4.41 -5.66 2.59
C ILE A 41 4.59 -4.39 1.77
N LEU A 42 3.55 -3.93 1.07
CA LEU A 42 3.61 -2.69 0.30
C LEU A 42 3.68 -1.44 1.18
N ALA A 43 3.04 -1.43 2.36
CA ALA A 43 3.18 -0.35 3.32
C ALA A 43 4.61 -0.26 3.89
N ASP A 44 5.23 -1.39 4.24
CA ASP A 44 6.64 -1.44 4.66
C ASP A 44 7.57 -0.97 3.53
N HIS A 45 7.31 -1.38 2.29
CA HIS A 45 8.07 -0.92 1.12
C HIS A 45 7.90 0.59 0.87
N ALA A 46 6.69 1.12 1.02
CA ALA A 46 6.41 2.55 0.88
C ALA A 46 7.14 3.37 1.96
N ALA A 47 7.12 2.90 3.21
CA ALA A 47 7.85 3.50 4.31
C ALA A 47 9.38 3.51 4.04
N ALA A 48 9.93 2.39 3.56
CA ALA A 48 11.35 2.30 3.21
C ALA A 48 11.74 3.26 2.08
N ARG A 49 10.88 3.45 1.07
CA ARG A 49 11.12 4.41 -0.01
C ARG A 49 11.09 5.85 0.48
N ALA A 50 10.11 6.21 1.31
CA ALA A 50 10.02 7.56 1.88
C ALA A 50 11.19 7.85 2.83
N ALA A 51 11.58 6.91 3.70
CA ALA A 51 12.73 7.04 4.57
C ALA A 51 14.05 7.25 3.79
N ARG A 52 14.25 6.50 2.69
CA ARG A 52 15.42 6.71 1.81
C ARG A 52 15.39 8.08 1.14
N ALA A 53 14.24 8.53 0.64
CA ALA A 53 14.08 9.85 0.07
C ALA A 53 14.44 10.94 1.11
N LYS A 54 14.00 10.78 2.36
CA LYS A 54 14.33 11.68 3.46
C LYS A 54 15.80 11.64 3.83
N ALA A 55 16.41 10.45 3.88
CA ALA A 55 17.84 10.29 4.17
C ALA A 55 18.74 10.96 3.14
N VAL A 56 18.29 11.10 1.88
CA VAL A 56 19.00 11.83 0.81
C VAL A 56 18.77 13.35 0.90
N GLY A 57 17.78 13.81 1.70
CA GLY A 57 17.51 15.24 1.92
C GLY A 57 16.35 15.79 1.10
N PHE A 58 15.51 14.95 0.51
CA PHE A 58 14.30 15.43 -0.14
C PHE A 58 13.31 16.01 0.87
N ASN A 59 12.52 16.98 0.42
CA ASN A 59 11.47 17.60 1.21
C ASN A 59 10.33 16.59 1.51
N ASP A 60 9.53 16.89 2.53
CA ASP A 60 8.46 15.98 2.99
C ASP A 60 7.44 15.65 1.90
N PHE A 61 7.17 16.62 1.01
CA PHE A 61 6.27 16.42 -0.12
C PHE A 61 6.80 15.38 -1.14
N MET A 62 8.11 15.38 -1.41
CA MET A 62 8.74 14.36 -2.25
C MET A 62 8.73 12.98 -1.58
N CYS A 63 8.98 12.93 -0.26
CA CYS A 63 8.89 11.71 0.51
C CYS A 63 7.47 11.12 0.46
N LEU A 64 6.45 11.97 0.67
CA LEU A 64 5.04 11.60 0.55
C LEU A 64 4.68 11.06 -0.84
N LYS A 65 5.11 11.74 -1.91
CA LYS A 65 4.88 11.27 -3.29
C LYS A 65 5.54 9.92 -3.54
N SER A 66 6.75 9.72 -3.07
CA SER A 66 7.49 8.46 -3.24
C SER A 66 6.79 7.28 -2.54
N ALA A 67 6.23 7.51 -1.35
CA ALA A 67 5.44 6.51 -0.63
C ALA A 67 4.10 6.22 -1.33
N ARG A 68 3.37 7.26 -1.76
CA ARG A 68 2.09 7.11 -2.49
C ARG A 68 2.26 6.29 -3.78
N VAL A 69 3.33 6.53 -4.54
CA VAL A 69 3.63 5.73 -5.75
C VAL A 69 3.87 4.26 -5.41
N ALA A 70 4.53 3.96 -4.30
CA ALA A 70 4.74 2.58 -3.87
C ALA A 70 3.45 1.88 -3.44
N LEU A 71 2.45 2.63 -3.00
CA LEU A 71 1.15 2.11 -2.56
C LEU A 71 0.13 1.94 -3.70
N ILE A 72 0.41 2.36 -4.94
CA ILE A 72 -0.51 2.27 -6.07
C ILE A 72 -1.25 0.92 -6.14
N PRO A 73 -0.60 -0.26 -6.02
CA PRO A 73 -1.29 -1.54 -6.16
C PRO A 73 -2.36 -1.83 -5.09
N VAL A 74 -2.33 -1.10 -3.96
CA VAL A 74 -3.27 -1.27 -2.84
C VAL A 74 -4.07 -0.01 -2.53
N SER A 75 -3.95 1.02 -3.37
CA SER A 75 -4.60 2.32 -3.17
C SER A 75 -6.05 2.39 -3.67
N GLY A 76 -6.64 1.28 -4.06
CA GLY A 76 -8.01 1.22 -4.53
C GLY A 76 -8.17 1.69 -5.98
N ARG A 77 -9.32 2.25 -6.28
CA ARG A 77 -9.66 2.71 -7.64
C ARG A 77 -8.98 4.05 -7.93
N ARG A 78 -8.51 4.21 -9.16
CA ARG A 78 -8.03 5.50 -9.66
C ARG A 78 -9.20 6.48 -9.76
N LEU A 79 -9.08 7.61 -9.09
CA LEU A 79 -10.09 8.70 -9.13
C LEU A 79 -9.82 9.66 -10.26
N TRP A 80 -8.54 9.97 -10.52
CA TRP A 80 -8.14 10.90 -11.55
C TRP A 80 -6.85 10.47 -12.26
N PRO A 81 -6.77 10.59 -13.58
CA PRO A 81 -7.89 10.81 -14.53
C PRO A 81 -8.76 9.55 -14.67
N GLN A 82 -10.04 9.76 -14.93
CA GLN A 82 -11.01 8.65 -14.98
C GLN A 82 -10.82 7.76 -16.22
N GLU A 83 -10.61 8.38 -17.37
CA GLU A 83 -10.43 7.68 -18.64
C GLU A 83 -9.39 8.37 -19.51
N ASP A 84 -8.34 7.69 -19.83
CA ASP A 84 -7.44 8.00 -20.91
C ASP A 84 -6.69 6.74 -21.32
N GLY A 85 -6.28 6.69 -22.57
CA GLY A 85 -5.47 5.60 -23.11
C GLY A 85 -4.02 5.59 -22.58
N TRP A 86 -3.70 6.40 -21.56
CA TRP A 86 -2.36 6.50 -20.99
C TRP A 86 -2.16 5.46 -19.90
N ASN A 87 -1.06 4.75 -20.00
CA ASN A 87 -0.65 3.81 -18.97
C ASN A 87 -0.24 4.58 -17.69
N GLU A 88 -0.62 4.06 -16.52
CA GLU A 88 -0.22 4.59 -15.21
C GLU A 88 1.30 4.79 -15.10
N VAL A 89 2.08 3.88 -15.68
CA VAL A 89 3.55 3.94 -15.66
C VAL A 89 4.08 5.24 -16.29
N SER A 90 3.44 5.76 -17.35
CA SER A 90 3.86 7.01 -17.99
C SER A 90 3.52 8.26 -17.18
N ARG A 91 2.53 8.18 -16.28
CA ARG A 91 2.12 9.30 -15.42
C ARG A 91 2.91 9.42 -14.13
N VAL A 92 3.48 8.32 -13.65
CA VAL A 92 4.28 8.33 -12.41
C VAL A 92 5.44 9.33 -12.46
N PRO A 93 6.25 9.42 -13.52
CA PRO A 93 7.31 10.44 -13.60
C PRO A 93 6.76 11.87 -13.55
N ILE A 94 5.63 12.13 -14.24
CA ILE A 94 4.99 13.45 -14.25
C ILE A 94 4.42 13.78 -12.85
N TYR A 95 3.80 12.82 -12.18
CA TYR A 95 3.35 12.98 -10.80
C TYR A 95 4.51 13.31 -9.84
N LEU A 96 5.64 12.61 -9.98
CA LEU A 96 6.82 12.87 -9.15
C LEU A 96 7.45 14.24 -9.42
N SER A 97 7.35 14.77 -10.65
CA SER A 97 7.87 16.11 -11.00
C SER A 97 6.97 17.27 -10.54
N ALA A 98 5.74 16.99 -10.10
CA ALA A 98 4.82 18.04 -9.62
C ALA A 98 5.42 18.81 -8.43
N GLU A 99 5.32 20.13 -8.46
CA GLU A 99 5.87 20.99 -7.40
C GLU A 99 4.88 21.20 -6.25
N THR A 100 3.58 21.13 -6.53
CA THR A 100 2.52 21.36 -5.56
C THR A 100 1.57 20.17 -5.45
N GLU A 101 0.90 20.04 -4.30
CA GLU A 101 -0.08 18.97 -4.08
C GLU A 101 -1.26 19.06 -5.05
N GLY A 102 -1.72 20.28 -5.39
CA GLY A 102 -2.78 20.47 -6.36
C GLY A 102 -2.41 19.98 -7.76
N GLN A 103 -1.20 20.26 -8.21
CA GLN A 103 -0.68 19.74 -9.49
C GLN A 103 -0.55 18.20 -9.44
N ALA A 104 -0.02 17.65 -8.37
CA ALA A 104 0.12 16.20 -8.21
C ALA A 104 -1.24 15.50 -8.28
N ARG A 105 -2.24 15.99 -7.57
CA ARG A 105 -3.61 15.45 -7.60
C ARG A 105 -4.25 15.53 -8.99
N ALA A 106 -4.01 16.62 -9.73
CA ALA A 106 -4.51 16.77 -11.09
C ALA A 106 -3.88 15.79 -12.09
N ILE A 107 -2.71 15.23 -11.77
CA ILE A 107 -2.01 14.24 -12.60
C ILE A 107 -2.44 12.82 -12.27
N LEU A 108 -2.48 12.49 -10.97
CA LEU A 108 -2.79 11.14 -10.51
C LEU A 108 -3.37 11.18 -9.09
N GLU A 109 -4.53 10.54 -8.90
CA GLU A 109 -5.16 10.40 -7.59
C GLU A 109 -5.85 9.04 -7.46
N TYR A 110 -5.72 8.41 -6.28
CA TYR A 110 -6.34 7.15 -5.91
C TYR A 110 -7.22 7.31 -4.68
N GLU A 111 -8.20 6.44 -4.58
CA GLU A 111 -9.25 6.45 -3.57
C GLU A 111 -8.71 6.48 -2.13
N TRP A 112 -7.71 5.65 -1.84
CA TRP A 112 -7.17 5.50 -0.48
C TRP A 112 -5.99 6.44 -0.18
N TRP A 113 -5.53 7.25 -1.13
CA TRP A 113 -4.43 8.19 -0.88
C TRP A 113 -4.77 9.27 0.13
N ASN A 114 -6.03 9.70 0.19
CA ASN A 114 -6.49 10.70 1.15
C ASN A 114 -6.67 10.13 2.56
N SER A 115 -6.87 8.82 2.69
CA SER A 115 -6.95 8.09 3.96
C SER A 115 -5.63 7.47 4.40
N THR A 116 -4.56 7.68 3.62
CA THR A 116 -3.21 7.23 3.95
C THR A 116 -2.47 8.32 4.70
N ASP A 117 -2.09 8.03 5.95
CA ASP A 117 -1.23 8.90 6.75
C ASP A 117 0.23 8.49 6.58
N ILE A 118 1.07 9.45 6.22
CA ILE A 118 2.50 9.25 5.99
C ILE A 118 3.25 10.28 6.82
N SER A 119 3.90 9.82 7.88
CA SER A 119 4.69 10.63 8.78
C SER A 119 6.18 10.36 8.55
N VAL A 120 6.94 11.41 8.29
CA VAL A 120 8.37 11.32 8.01
C VAL A 120 9.13 12.10 9.07
N TYR A 121 10.06 11.43 9.73
CA TYR A 121 10.92 11.99 10.77
C TYR A 121 12.37 11.94 10.34
N SER A 122 13.11 12.95 10.72
CA SER A 122 14.56 13.02 10.46
C SER A 122 15.26 13.42 11.76
N GLY A 123 16.19 12.59 12.20
CA GLY A 123 17.13 12.96 13.26
C GLY A 123 18.10 14.05 12.78
N SER A 124 18.67 14.82 13.70
CA SER A 124 19.70 15.82 13.40
C SER A 124 21.07 15.30 13.82
N GLY A 125 22.08 15.45 12.93
CA GLY A 125 23.48 15.13 13.21
C GLY A 125 24.07 14.02 12.32
N LEU A 126 25.36 13.77 12.50
CA LEU A 126 26.09 12.68 11.85
C LEU A 126 25.52 11.34 12.33
N GLY A 127 25.13 10.46 11.40
CA GLY A 127 24.47 9.19 11.71
C GLY A 127 22.97 9.32 12.04
N ALA A 128 22.36 10.45 11.67
CA ALA A 128 20.93 10.66 11.86
C ALA A 128 20.11 9.61 11.11
N THR A 129 19.11 9.08 11.77
CA THR A 129 18.18 8.10 11.19
C THR A 129 16.98 8.84 10.60
N ALA A 130 16.66 8.57 9.35
CA ALA A 130 15.40 8.97 8.75
C ALA A 130 14.39 7.86 8.96
N GLU A 131 13.29 8.16 9.63
CA GLU A 131 12.21 7.22 9.90
C GLU A 131 10.96 7.62 9.14
N CYS A 132 10.21 6.63 8.68
CA CYS A 132 8.92 6.86 8.06
C CYS A 132 7.92 5.83 8.54
N ASP A 133 6.78 6.32 8.98
CA ASP A 133 5.59 5.55 9.31
C ASP A 133 4.53 5.77 8.24
N VAL A 134 4.00 4.68 7.70
CA VAL A 134 2.92 4.71 6.72
C VAL A 134 1.73 3.95 7.29
N SER A 135 0.59 4.60 7.39
CA SER A 135 -0.67 4.00 7.80
C SER A 135 -1.66 4.08 6.65
N LEU A 136 -1.90 2.96 5.96
CA LEU A 136 -2.92 2.83 4.94
C LEU A 136 -4.23 2.38 5.57
N ARG A 137 -5.27 3.18 5.40
CA ARG A 137 -6.63 2.85 5.82
C ARG A 137 -7.52 2.69 4.60
N THR A 138 -8.12 1.52 4.48
CA THR A 138 -9.16 1.20 3.50
C THR A 138 -10.48 0.95 4.21
N ASP A 139 -11.57 0.70 3.48
CA ASP A 139 -12.87 0.37 4.09
C ASP A 139 -12.81 -0.93 4.89
N ASP A 140 -11.99 -1.90 4.45
CA ASP A 140 -11.99 -3.27 4.99
C ASP A 140 -10.90 -3.50 6.05
N TYR A 141 -9.79 -2.74 5.98
CA TYR A 141 -8.64 -2.97 6.86
C TYR A 141 -7.77 -1.72 7.02
N ARG A 142 -6.97 -1.73 8.09
CA ARG A 142 -5.86 -0.80 8.32
C ARG A 142 -4.57 -1.58 8.39
N VAL A 143 -3.55 -1.12 7.69
CA VAL A 143 -2.19 -1.67 7.74
C VAL A 143 -1.20 -0.55 8.01
N GLU A 144 -0.16 -0.89 8.75
CA GLU A 144 0.91 0.04 9.13
C GLU A 144 2.23 -0.55 8.65
N GLY A 145 3.05 0.29 8.03
CA GLY A 145 4.42 -0.01 7.65
C GLY A 145 5.36 1.00 8.29
N ARG A 146 6.50 0.53 8.72
CA ARG A 146 7.54 1.38 9.31
C ARG A 146 8.91 1.03 8.72
N ALA A 147 9.70 2.06 8.45
CA ALA A 147 11.09 1.88 8.05
C ALA A 147 11.97 2.97 8.64
N ALA A 148 13.20 2.58 8.97
CA ALA A 148 14.26 3.49 9.41
C ALA A 148 15.48 3.29 8.50
N VAL A 149 16.09 4.38 8.07
CA VAL A 149 17.29 4.38 7.22
C VAL A 149 18.32 5.33 7.82
N GLU A 150 19.51 4.82 8.06
CA GLU A 150 20.63 5.66 8.50
C GLU A 150 21.09 6.56 7.36
N SER A 151 21.23 7.86 7.66
CA SER A 151 21.81 8.84 6.73
C SER A 151 23.30 8.89 6.95
N HIS A 152 24.06 8.39 6.00
CA HIS A 152 25.53 8.44 6.06
C HIS A 152 26.09 9.81 5.64
N PHE A 153 25.31 10.58 4.86
CA PHE A 153 25.67 11.91 4.39
C PHE A 153 24.46 12.84 4.48
N PRO A 154 24.36 13.67 5.53
CA PRO A 154 23.33 14.70 5.58
C PRO A 154 23.62 15.77 4.54
N LEU A 155 22.97 15.68 3.37
CA LEU A 155 23.08 16.67 2.30
C LEU A 155 22.65 18.08 2.72
N TYR A 156 21.83 18.18 3.78
CA TYR A 156 21.37 19.46 4.33
C TYR A 156 22.37 20.19 5.25
N MET A 157 23.59 19.66 5.46
CA MET A 157 24.61 20.45 6.11
C MET A 157 25.11 21.66 5.27
N PHE A 158 24.75 21.71 4.00
CA PHE A 158 25.08 22.81 3.11
C PHE A 158 24.07 23.95 3.11
N ASP A 159 22.90 23.79 3.75
CA ASP A 159 21.84 24.81 3.76
C ASP A 159 21.83 25.68 5.04
N GLN A 160 22.72 25.45 5.99
CA GLN A 160 22.87 26.28 7.19
C GLN A 160 24.09 27.17 7.11
N GLY A 161 24.04 28.16 6.24
CA GLY A 161 24.92 29.31 6.40
C GLY A 161 25.86 29.65 5.24
N LEU A 162 25.34 30.37 4.31
CA LEU A 162 26.00 31.48 3.61
C LEU A 162 25.06 32.65 3.56
#